data_f4c7a89c9ec04c690d02ad108a307cb0
#
_entry.id   f4c7a89c9ec04c690d02ad108a307cb0
#
_cell.length_a   1.000
_cell.length_b   1.000
_cell.length_c   1.000
_cell.angle_alpha   90.00
_cell.angle_beta   90.00
_cell.angle_gamma   90.00
#
_symmetry.space_group_name_H-M   'P 1'
#
loop_
_entity.id
_entity.type
_entity.pdbx_description
1 polymer ?
#
loop_
_entity_poly.entity_id
_entity_poly.type
_entity_poly.pdbx_seq_one_letter_code
_entity_poly.pdbx_strand_id
1 'polypeptide(L)'
;MAAPAKFLFDTDFAAPDKARERAATAAEIAEMVAEAEARAYRAGYEAGQREAKAESDRRSALALEEIGIAIKAIASRFSGIEARMETEAVDVAVAVARKLCNELVSREPLGEITALVSDCFSHLVATPHLVVRINDQLYDAARDNIERQAAQGGFEGRLVILAEPGIATGDCRIEWADGGVVLERAAVEAKISELVGRYMASRDQAGA
;
A
#
# COMPACT_ATOMS: atom_id res chain seq x y z
N MET A 1 -8.79 -60.36 -101.73
CA MET A 1 -7.42 -59.80 -101.87
C MET A 1 -7.46 -58.40 -101.46
N ALA A 2 -6.97 -58.01 -100.29
CA ALA A 2 -6.87 -56.67 -99.86
C ALA A 2 -5.66 -55.99 -100.53
N ALA A 3 -5.87 -54.80 -101.13
CA ALA A 3 -4.82 -54.01 -101.76
C ALA A 3 -3.82 -53.50 -100.68
N PRO A 4 -2.52 -53.47 -100.93
CA PRO A 4 -1.53 -52.98 -99.98
C PRO A 4 -1.75 -51.46 -99.72
N ALA A 5 -1.90 -51.10 -98.50
CA ALA A 5 -1.94 -49.70 -98.09
C ALA A 5 -0.57 -49.06 -98.35
N LYS A 6 -0.52 -47.97 -99.08
CA LYS A 6 0.72 -47.16 -99.23
C LYS A 6 1.02 -46.48 -97.94
N PHE A 7 2.22 -46.78 -97.43
CA PHE A 7 2.79 -46.07 -96.31
C PHE A 7 3.26 -44.69 -96.77
N LEU A 8 2.55 -43.63 -96.46
CA LEU A 8 2.93 -42.25 -96.71
C LEU A 8 3.77 -41.75 -95.54
N PHE A 9 5.03 -41.46 -95.81
CA PHE A 9 5.87 -40.76 -94.87
C PHE A 9 5.51 -39.25 -94.92
N ASP A 10 4.47 -38.83 -94.23
CA ASP A 10 4.07 -37.43 -94.13
C ASP A 10 4.97 -36.55 -93.25
N THR A 11 5.98 -37.15 -92.67
CA THR A 11 6.92 -36.43 -91.83
C THR A 11 8.21 -36.18 -92.62
N ASP A 12 8.46 -34.93 -93.05
CA ASP A 12 9.69 -34.49 -93.61
C ASP A 12 10.74 -34.30 -92.45
N PHE A 13 11.63 -35.25 -92.33
CA PHE A 13 12.70 -35.21 -91.32
C PHE A 13 13.79 -34.19 -91.68
N ALA A 14 13.77 -33.59 -92.89
CA ALA A 14 14.70 -32.53 -93.34
C ALA A 14 14.13 -31.13 -93.16
N ALA A 15 12.77 -31.00 -92.95
CA ALA A 15 12.21 -29.73 -92.65
C ALA A 15 12.63 -29.27 -91.21
N PRO A 16 13.11 -28.05 -91.04
CA PRO A 16 13.36 -27.53 -89.76
C PRO A 16 12.03 -27.49 -88.99
N ASP A 17 11.96 -28.27 -87.91
CA ASP A 17 10.83 -28.35 -87.00
C ASP A 17 10.61 -26.97 -86.36
N LYS A 18 9.65 -26.22 -86.93
CA LYS A 18 9.32 -24.86 -86.41
C LYS A 18 8.79 -24.89 -84.98
N ALA A 19 8.49 -26.08 -84.47
CA ALA A 19 8.06 -26.34 -83.14
C ALA A 19 9.23 -26.81 -82.19
N ARG A 20 10.44 -27.00 -82.69
CA ARG A 20 11.57 -27.11 -81.84
C ARG A 20 11.82 -25.76 -81.23
N GLU A 21 11.35 -25.60 -80.03
CA GLU A 21 11.86 -24.57 -79.13
C GLU A 21 13.36 -24.47 -79.35
N ARG A 22 13.88 -23.31 -79.64
CA ARG A 22 15.34 -23.10 -79.77
C ARG A 22 15.93 -23.61 -78.53
N ALA A 23 16.71 -24.67 -78.59
CA ALA A 23 17.50 -25.12 -77.44
C ALA A 23 18.34 -23.91 -77.03
N ALA A 24 18.12 -23.42 -75.85
CA ALA A 24 18.85 -22.27 -75.36
C ALA A 24 20.35 -22.55 -75.48
N THR A 25 21.11 -21.58 -75.97
CA THR A 25 22.55 -21.69 -76.12
C THR A 25 23.16 -21.85 -74.72
N ALA A 26 24.33 -22.45 -74.57
CA ALA A 26 24.99 -22.59 -73.29
C ALA A 26 25.21 -21.24 -72.59
N ALA A 27 25.36 -20.15 -73.37
CA ALA A 27 25.48 -18.79 -72.84
C ALA A 27 24.14 -18.28 -72.28
N GLU A 28 23.01 -18.50 -72.95
CA GLU A 28 21.63 -18.14 -72.52
C GLU A 28 21.25 -18.92 -71.21
N ILE A 29 21.64 -20.21 -71.14
CA ILE A 29 21.42 -21.03 -69.97
C ILE A 29 22.28 -20.49 -68.79
N ALA A 30 23.53 -20.15 -68.99
CA ALA A 30 24.38 -19.58 -67.98
C ALA A 30 23.87 -18.23 -67.46
N GLU A 31 23.35 -17.37 -68.32
CA GLU A 31 22.75 -16.09 -67.96
C GLU A 31 21.45 -16.31 -67.12
N MET A 32 20.56 -17.23 -67.52
CA MET A 32 19.37 -17.59 -66.79
C MET A 32 19.68 -18.16 -65.41
N VAL A 33 20.71 -18.98 -65.31
CA VAL A 33 21.18 -19.53 -64.01
C VAL A 33 21.72 -18.43 -63.14
N ALA A 34 22.57 -17.54 -63.65
CA ALA A 34 23.13 -16.42 -62.87
C ALA A 34 22.03 -15.45 -62.38
N GLU A 35 21.04 -15.16 -63.25
CA GLU A 35 19.87 -14.36 -62.81
C GLU A 35 19.02 -15.06 -61.77
N ALA A 36 18.80 -16.38 -61.93
CA ALA A 36 18.03 -17.15 -60.93
C ALA A 36 18.77 -17.21 -59.57
N GLU A 37 20.08 -17.42 -59.59
CA GLU A 37 20.91 -17.38 -58.40
C GLU A 37 20.89 -16.00 -57.71
N ALA A 38 21.03 -14.92 -58.49
CA ALA A 38 20.98 -13.56 -57.96
C ALA A 38 19.59 -13.21 -57.40
N ARG A 39 18.51 -13.71 -58.02
CA ARG A 39 17.16 -13.56 -57.46
C ARG A 39 16.95 -14.38 -56.20
N ALA A 40 17.39 -15.63 -56.18
CA ALA A 40 17.31 -16.51 -55.01
C ALA A 40 18.14 -15.97 -53.86
N TYR A 41 19.34 -15.46 -54.10
CA TYR A 41 20.20 -14.82 -53.08
C TYR A 41 19.51 -13.59 -52.48
N ARG A 42 18.99 -12.68 -53.31
CA ARG A 42 18.27 -11.49 -52.82
C ARG A 42 17.04 -11.85 -51.98
N ALA A 43 16.24 -12.77 -52.50
CA ALA A 43 15.04 -13.23 -51.81
C ALA A 43 15.39 -13.91 -50.48
N GLY A 44 16.43 -14.75 -50.44
CA GLY A 44 16.93 -15.39 -49.23
C GLY A 44 17.47 -14.39 -48.20
N TYR A 45 18.26 -13.40 -48.70
CA TYR A 45 18.79 -12.35 -47.82
C TYR A 45 17.69 -11.48 -47.21
N GLU A 46 16.71 -11.05 -48.00
CA GLU A 46 15.55 -10.28 -47.51
C GLU A 46 14.67 -11.10 -46.54
N ALA A 47 14.50 -12.39 -46.83
CA ALA A 47 13.76 -13.28 -45.91
C ALA A 47 14.51 -13.45 -44.60
N GLY A 48 15.82 -13.68 -44.66
CA GLY A 48 16.67 -13.79 -43.45
C GLY A 48 16.69 -12.50 -42.62
N GLN A 49 16.77 -11.34 -43.25
CA GLN A 49 16.67 -10.05 -42.55
C GLN A 49 15.31 -9.87 -41.87
N ARG A 50 14.22 -10.22 -42.55
CA ARG A 50 12.88 -10.13 -41.94
C ARG A 50 12.73 -11.06 -40.76
N GLU A 51 13.20 -12.30 -40.88
CA GLU A 51 13.15 -13.29 -39.82
C GLU A 51 14.01 -12.89 -38.64
N ALA A 52 15.25 -12.45 -38.86
CA ALA A 52 16.15 -11.95 -37.81
C ALA A 52 15.56 -10.74 -37.07
N LYS A 53 14.94 -9.82 -37.82
CA LYS A 53 14.27 -8.66 -37.23
C LYS A 53 13.06 -9.10 -36.39
N ALA A 54 12.19 -9.97 -36.94
CA ALA A 54 11.01 -10.46 -36.22
C ALA A 54 11.40 -11.19 -34.93
N GLU A 55 12.46 -12.01 -34.96
CA GLU A 55 12.97 -12.70 -33.77
C GLU A 55 13.56 -11.72 -32.75
N SER A 56 14.30 -10.70 -33.22
CA SER A 56 14.83 -9.64 -32.35
C SER A 56 13.69 -8.85 -31.68
N ASP A 57 12.68 -8.44 -32.47
CA ASP A 57 11.51 -7.72 -31.97
C ASP A 57 10.74 -8.56 -30.93
N ARG A 58 10.56 -9.86 -31.21
CA ARG A 58 9.94 -10.80 -30.28
C ARG A 58 10.72 -10.93 -28.97
N ARG A 59 12.04 -11.09 -29.03
CA ARG A 59 12.88 -11.17 -27.82
C ARG A 59 12.82 -9.88 -27.00
N SER A 60 12.84 -8.74 -27.70
CA SER A 60 12.72 -7.43 -27.04
C SER A 60 11.34 -7.28 -26.36
N ALA A 61 10.26 -7.70 -27.02
CA ALA A 61 8.92 -7.66 -26.44
C ALA A 61 8.82 -8.53 -25.17
N LEU A 62 9.35 -9.75 -25.20
CA LEU A 62 9.37 -10.65 -24.03
C LEU A 62 10.21 -10.05 -22.88
N ALA A 63 11.38 -9.49 -23.18
CA ALA A 63 12.20 -8.85 -22.17
C ALA A 63 11.52 -7.64 -21.52
N LEU A 64 10.82 -6.82 -22.32
CA LEU A 64 10.04 -5.70 -21.80
C LEU A 64 8.86 -6.15 -20.94
N GLU A 65 8.20 -7.24 -21.28
CA GLU A 65 7.13 -7.84 -20.49
C GLU A 65 7.67 -8.32 -19.13
N GLU A 66 8.78 -9.05 -19.11
CA GLU A 66 9.44 -9.50 -17.88
C GLU A 66 9.86 -8.34 -16.99
N ILE A 67 10.43 -7.27 -17.59
CA ILE A 67 10.77 -6.04 -16.86
C ILE A 67 9.51 -5.41 -16.27
N GLY A 68 8.43 -5.33 -17.04
CA GLY A 68 7.15 -4.79 -16.57
C GLY A 68 6.59 -5.57 -15.36
N ILE A 69 6.65 -6.89 -15.40
CA ILE A 69 6.25 -7.77 -14.29
C ILE A 69 7.15 -7.52 -13.05
N ALA A 70 8.47 -7.46 -13.25
CA ALA A 70 9.42 -7.23 -12.17
C ALA A 70 9.21 -5.85 -11.51
N ILE A 71 8.97 -4.80 -12.29
CA ILE A 71 8.69 -3.46 -11.76
C ILE A 71 7.39 -3.46 -10.93
N LYS A 72 6.32 -4.10 -11.42
CA LYS A 72 5.06 -4.21 -10.66
C LYS A 72 5.27 -4.96 -9.33
N ALA A 73 6.04 -6.04 -9.34
CA ALA A 73 6.37 -6.79 -8.13
C ALA A 73 7.18 -5.96 -7.13
N ILE A 74 8.14 -5.15 -7.61
CA ILE A 74 8.92 -4.24 -6.76
C ILE A 74 8.01 -3.15 -6.18
N ALA A 75 7.16 -2.53 -6.97
CA ALA A 75 6.21 -1.51 -6.53
C ALA A 75 5.28 -2.04 -5.41
N SER A 76 4.72 -3.23 -5.60
CA SER A 76 3.88 -3.87 -4.59
C SER A 76 4.63 -4.17 -3.29
N ARG A 77 5.89 -4.64 -3.38
CA ARG A 77 6.73 -4.85 -2.19
C ARG A 77 7.07 -3.55 -1.48
N PHE A 78 7.32 -2.49 -2.23
CA PHE A 78 7.63 -1.17 -1.68
C PHE A 78 6.46 -0.62 -0.88
N SER A 79 5.25 -0.66 -1.43
CA SER A 79 4.03 -0.25 -0.71
C SER A 79 3.80 -1.07 0.57
N GLY A 80 4.09 -2.39 0.54
CA GLY A 80 4.01 -3.23 1.74
C GLY A 80 5.08 -2.92 2.80
N ILE A 81 6.25 -2.41 2.39
CA ILE A 81 7.29 -1.94 3.32
C ILE A 81 6.87 -0.61 3.95
N GLU A 82 6.37 0.33 3.16
CA GLU A 82 5.87 1.62 3.65
C GLU A 82 4.78 1.45 4.71
N ALA A 83 3.77 0.61 4.43
CA ALA A 83 2.69 0.33 5.38
C ALA A 83 3.21 -0.26 6.71
N ARG A 84 4.17 -1.20 6.65
CA ARG A 84 4.78 -1.75 7.86
C ARG A 84 5.58 -0.72 8.63
N MET A 85 6.39 0.09 7.96
CA MET A 85 7.18 1.15 8.60
C MET A 85 6.28 2.17 9.28
N GLU A 86 5.16 2.54 8.67
CA GLU A 86 4.19 3.45 9.25
C GLU A 86 3.55 2.84 10.52
N THR A 87 3.15 1.57 10.46
CA THR A 87 2.61 0.85 11.63
C THR A 87 3.63 0.79 12.78
N GLU A 88 4.86 0.38 12.49
CA GLU A 88 5.92 0.32 13.49
C GLU A 88 6.24 1.69 14.09
N ALA A 89 6.24 2.75 13.28
CA ALA A 89 6.47 4.12 13.76
C ALA A 89 5.35 4.58 14.70
N VAL A 90 4.09 4.29 14.39
CA VAL A 90 2.94 4.61 15.25
C VAL A 90 3.01 3.82 16.56
N ASP A 91 3.33 2.53 16.49
CA ASP A 91 3.46 1.69 17.69
C ASP A 91 4.56 2.19 18.63
N VAL A 92 5.71 2.57 18.08
CA VAL A 92 6.81 3.17 18.85
C VAL A 92 6.37 4.50 19.46
N ALA A 93 5.71 5.37 18.69
CA ALA A 93 5.22 6.66 19.19
C ALA A 93 4.24 6.48 20.36
N VAL A 94 3.28 5.56 20.24
CA VAL A 94 2.33 5.23 21.31
C VAL A 94 3.03 4.65 22.53
N ALA A 95 3.99 3.74 22.34
CA ALA A 95 4.75 3.16 23.45
C ALA A 95 5.57 4.22 24.20
N VAL A 96 6.22 5.13 23.47
CA VAL A 96 6.96 6.26 24.06
C VAL A 96 6.01 7.20 24.82
N ALA A 97 4.88 7.57 24.21
CA ALA A 97 3.89 8.43 24.87
C ALA A 97 3.38 7.81 26.17
N ARG A 98 3.01 6.53 26.16
CA ARG A 98 2.60 5.80 27.37
C ARG A 98 3.68 5.81 28.44
N LYS A 99 4.93 5.55 28.07
CA LYS A 99 6.04 5.56 29.01
C LYS A 99 6.23 6.93 29.65
N LEU A 100 6.17 7.99 28.84
CA LEU A 100 6.29 9.37 29.33
C LEU A 100 5.11 9.76 30.22
N CYS A 101 3.88 9.46 29.85
CA CYS A 101 2.69 9.73 30.67
C CYS A 101 2.75 9.01 32.02
N ASN A 102 3.11 7.74 32.01
CA ASN A 102 3.25 6.97 33.29
C ASN A 102 4.35 7.52 34.19
N GLU A 103 5.46 7.95 33.60
CA GLU A 103 6.55 8.58 34.36
C GLU A 103 6.12 9.93 34.96
N LEU A 104 5.40 10.75 34.16
CA LEU A 104 4.89 12.06 34.62
C LEU A 104 3.90 11.88 35.78
N VAL A 105 2.92 10.99 35.62
CA VAL A 105 1.95 10.71 36.69
C VAL A 105 2.62 10.13 37.95
N SER A 106 3.66 9.32 37.76
CA SER A 106 4.44 8.82 38.94
C SER A 106 5.14 9.94 39.69
N ARG A 107 5.60 10.99 39.01
CA ARG A 107 6.26 12.15 39.63
C ARG A 107 5.28 13.16 40.22
N GLU A 108 4.19 13.41 39.49
CA GLU A 108 3.18 14.43 39.82
C GLU A 108 1.77 13.84 39.77
N PRO A 109 1.40 12.92 40.67
CA PRO A 109 0.13 12.19 40.58
C PRO A 109 -1.11 13.08 40.78
N LEU A 110 -0.94 14.28 41.35
CA LEU A 110 -2.03 15.23 41.56
C LEU A 110 -2.22 16.23 40.39
N GLY A 111 -1.30 16.32 39.42
CA GLY A 111 -1.32 17.31 38.38
C GLY A 111 -2.64 17.30 37.57
N GLU A 112 -2.99 16.17 37.01
CA GLU A 112 -4.21 16.00 36.23
C GLU A 112 -5.48 16.09 37.09
N ILE A 113 -5.45 15.56 38.30
CA ILE A 113 -6.58 15.62 39.26
C ILE A 113 -6.89 17.06 39.60
N THR A 114 -5.88 17.87 39.90
CA THR A 114 -6.07 19.28 40.28
C THR A 114 -6.50 20.14 39.08
N ALA A 115 -6.01 19.87 37.86
CA ALA A 115 -6.47 20.50 36.64
C ALA A 115 -7.96 20.20 36.38
N LEU A 116 -8.35 18.92 36.45
CA LEU A 116 -9.74 18.51 36.26
C LEU A 116 -10.70 19.10 37.30
N VAL A 117 -10.29 19.16 38.57
CA VAL A 117 -11.06 19.78 39.65
C VAL A 117 -11.22 21.28 39.38
N SER A 118 -10.16 21.97 38.97
CA SER A 118 -10.21 23.39 38.61
C SER A 118 -11.20 23.67 37.48
N ASP A 119 -11.20 22.83 36.44
CA ASP A 119 -12.16 22.92 35.33
C ASP A 119 -13.60 22.69 35.84
N CYS A 120 -13.82 21.74 36.72
CA CYS A 120 -15.12 21.52 37.36
C CYS A 120 -15.59 22.77 38.12
N PHE A 121 -14.74 23.40 38.93
CA PHE A 121 -15.09 24.61 39.66
C PHE A 121 -15.50 25.75 38.73
N SER A 122 -14.81 25.93 37.59
CA SER A 122 -15.10 26.97 36.62
C SER A 122 -16.48 26.81 35.95
N HIS A 123 -16.95 25.57 35.80
CA HIS A 123 -18.20 25.26 35.12
C HIS A 123 -19.39 25.01 36.07
N LEU A 124 -19.14 24.68 37.33
CA LEU A 124 -20.14 24.24 38.31
C LEU A 124 -20.44 25.30 39.39
N VAL A 125 -20.52 26.58 39.00
CA VAL A 125 -20.69 27.70 39.91
C VAL A 125 -21.93 27.59 40.81
N ALA A 126 -23.03 26.99 40.35
CA ALA A 126 -24.30 26.87 41.10
C ALA A 126 -24.52 25.48 41.72
N THR A 127 -23.52 24.61 41.77
CA THR A 127 -23.66 23.24 42.26
C THR A 127 -23.60 23.22 43.78
N PRO A 128 -24.63 22.64 44.46
CA PRO A 128 -24.71 22.71 45.92
C PRO A 128 -23.65 21.84 46.66
N HIS A 129 -23.18 20.78 46.01
CA HIS A 129 -22.14 19.89 46.55
C HIS A 129 -21.33 19.23 45.46
N LEU A 130 -20.06 19.04 45.72
CA LEU A 130 -19.10 18.34 44.86
C LEU A 130 -18.39 17.28 45.70
N VAL A 131 -18.36 16.06 45.21
CA VAL A 131 -17.65 14.94 45.86
C VAL A 131 -16.49 14.56 44.97
N VAL A 132 -15.27 14.56 45.53
CA VAL A 132 -14.04 14.15 44.84
C VAL A 132 -13.52 12.89 45.50
N ARG A 133 -13.49 11.78 44.75
CA ARG A 133 -12.94 10.50 45.22
C ARG A 133 -11.58 10.28 44.62
N ILE A 134 -10.58 9.95 45.42
CA ILE A 134 -9.19 9.81 45.01
C ILE A 134 -8.55 8.65 45.76
N ASN A 135 -7.38 8.23 45.27
CA ASN A 135 -6.57 7.24 45.98
C ASN A 135 -6.24 7.69 47.44
N ASP A 136 -6.31 6.77 48.41
CA ASP A 136 -6.06 7.02 49.82
C ASP A 136 -4.66 7.57 50.09
N GLN A 137 -3.64 7.15 49.34
CA GLN A 137 -2.25 7.61 49.52
C GLN A 137 -2.07 9.09 49.12
N LEU A 138 -2.96 9.63 48.28
CA LEU A 138 -2.92 11.01 47.81
C LEU A 138 -3.83 11.93 48.62
N TYR A 139 -4.62 11.40 49.59
CA TYR A 139 -5.71 12.11 50.21
C TYR A 139 -5.27 13.42 50.91
N ASP A 140 -4.24 13.39 51.73
CA ASP A 140 -3.81 14.58 52.50
C ASP A 140 -3.32 15.69 51.57
N ALA A 141 -2.44 15.35 50.60
CA ALA A 141 -1.89 16.31 49.67
C ALA A 141 -2.96 16.86 48.68
N ALA A 142 -3.89 16.03 48.26
CA ALA A 142 -5.00 16.42 47.39
C ALA A 142 -5.98 17.33 48.11
N ARG A 143 -6.34 17.00 49.36
CA ARG A 143 -7.24 17.77 50.20
C ARG A 143 -6.78 19.22 50.32
N ASP A 144 -5.54 19.44 50.74
CA ASP A 144 -4.99 20.78 50.94
C ASP A 144 -4.95 21.60 49.64
N ASN A 145 -4.72 20.91 48.51
CA ASN A 145 -4.66 21.56 47.18
C ASN A 145 -6.06 21.93 46.69
N ILE A 146 -6.99 20.98 46.70
CA ILE A 146 -8.35 21.13 46.21
C ILE A 146 -9.15 22.15 47.04
N GLU A 147 -9.02 22.10 48.38
CA GLU A 147 -9.65 23.10 49.28
C GLU A 147 -9.16 24.52 48.98
N ARG A 148 -7.86 24.68 48.71
CA ARG A 148 -7.27 25.97 48.32
C ARG A 148 -7.80 26.44 46.97
N GLN A 149 -7.90 25.56 45.97
CA GLN A 149 -8.47 25.88 44.68
C GLN A 149 -9.94 26.25 44.74
N ALA A 150 -10.75 25.55 45.55
CA ALA A 150 -12.16 25.84 45.78
C ALA A 150 -12.33 27.29 46.35
N ALA A 151 -11.51 27.62 47.34
CA ALA A 151 -11.51 28.96 47.93
C ALA A 151 -11.10 30.06 46.94
N GLN A 152 -10.10 29.81 46.08
CA GLN A 152 -9.63 30.75 45.04
C GLN A 152 -10.62 30.87 43.90
N GLY A 153 -11.28 29.76 43.53
CA GLY A 153 -12.27 29.69 42.43
C GLY A 153 -13.67 30.24 42.81
N GLY A 154 -13.87 30.66 44.08
CA GLY A 154 -15.17 31.17 44.57
C GLY A 154 -16.25 30.09 44.60
N PHE A 155 -15.90 28.83 44.79
CA PHE A 155 -16.88 27.77 44.93
C PHE A 155 -17.58 27.86 46.28
N GLU A 156 -18.86 28.16 46.26
CA GLU A 156 -19.67 28.33 47.50
C GLU A 156 -20.39 27.03 47.94
N GLY A 157 -20.33 25.98 47.12
CA GLY A 157 -20.94 24.69 47.43
C GLY A 157 -20.17 23.88 48.51
N ARG A 158 -20.79 22.80 48.96
CA ARG A 158 -20.15 21.86 49.89
C ARG A 158 -19.16 20.96 49.13
N LEU A 159 -17.87 21.09 49.41
CA LEU A 159 -16.84 20.19 48.90
C LEU A 159 -16.65 19.00 49.90
N VAL A 160 -16.65 17.79 49.32
CA VAL A 160 -16.38 16.53 50.07
C VAL A 160 -15.28 15.78 49.33
N ILE A 161 -14.17 15.51 50.03
CA ILE A 161 -13.07 14.71 49.48
C ILE A 161 -13.04 13.37 50.20
N LEU A 162 -13.05 12.28 49.44
CA LEU A 162 -13.11 10.91 49.96
C LEU A 162 -11.88 10.12 49.51
N ALA A 163 -11.26 9.43 50.45
CA ALA A 163 -10.20 8.47 50.21
C ALA A 163 -10.83 7.13 49.78
N GLU A 164 -10.43 6.58 48.66
CA GLU A 164 -10.90 5.31 48.13
C GLU A 164 -9.72 4.46 47.66
N PRO A 165 -9.34 3.38 48.38
CA PRO A 165 -8.19 2.53 48.03
C PRO A 165 -8.31 1.83 46.67
N GLY A 166 -9.54 1.68 46.15
CA GLY A 166 -9.81 1.07 44.87
C GLY A 166 -9.51 1.95 43.66
N ILE A 167 -9.28 3.25 43.87
CA ILE A 167 -8.91 4.19 42.81
C ILE A 167 -7.39 4.16 42.65
N ALA A 168 -6.91 4.03 41.40
CA ALA A 168 -5.47 4.01 41.12
C ALA A 168 -4.83 5.39 41.40
N THR A 169 -3.54 5.40 41.76
CA THR A 169 -2.79 6.65 41.97
C THR A 169 -2.77 7.49 40.68
N GLY A 170 -3.26 8.73 40.74
CA GLY A 170 -3.41 9.64 39.61
C GLY A 170 -4.76 9.55 38.90
N ASP A 171 -5.66 8.68 39.30
CA ASP A 171 -7.05 8.60 38.88
C ASP A 171 -7.97 9.29 39.87
N CYS A 172 -9.14 9.75 39.46
CA CYS A 172 -10.15 10.32 40.32
C CYS A 172 -11.55 10.18 39.78
N ARG A 173 -12.55 10.35 40.65
CA ARG A 173 -13.96 10.47 40.29
C ARG A 173 -14.54 11.73 40.97
N ILE A 174 -15.14 12.59 40.15
CA ILE A 174 -15.79 13.80 40.62
C ILE A 174 -17.27 13.67 40.38
N GLU A 175 -18.09 13.86 41.43
CA GLU A 175 -19.54 13.64 41.36
C GLU A 175 -20.25 14.89 41.87
N TRP A 176 -21.36 15.27 41.23
CA TRP A 176 -22.28 16.31 41.64
C TRP A 176 -23.73 15.87 41.42
N ALA A 177 -24.71 16.70 41.78
CA ALA A 177 -26.13 16.32 41.79
C ALA A 177 -26.65 15.69 40.48
N ASP A 178 -26.23 16.24 39.37
CA ASP A 178 -26.78 15.90 38.03
C ASP A 178 -25.78 15.18 37.14
N GLY A 179 -24.61 14.77 37.67
CA GLY A 179 -23.62 14.07 36.87
C GLY A 179 -22.29 13.85 37.54
N GLY A 180 -21.27 13.57 36.77
CA GLY A 180 -19.90 13.34 37.23
C GLY A 180 -18.93 13.18 36.12
N VAL A 181 -17.65 13.26 36.46
CA VAL A 181 -16.51 13.00 35.58
C VAL A 181 -15.63 11.93 36.22
N VAL A 182 -15.15 10.99 35.44
CA VAL A 182 -14.23 9.95 35.88
C VAL A 182 -12.95 10.10 35.07
N LEU A 183 -11.84 10.28 35.75
CA LEU A 183 -10.50 10.16 35.23
C LEU A 183 -9.97 8.78 35.56
N GLU A 184 -9.99 7.90 34.57
CA GLU A 184 -9.48 6.53 34.66
C GLU A 184 -8.49 6.32 33.50
N ARG A 185 -7.20 6.36 33.79
CA ARG A 185 -6.14 6.29 32.79
C ARG A 185 -6.19 5.02 31.96
N ALA A 186 -6.52 3.90 32.58
CA ALA A 186 -6.68 2.64 31.86
C ALA A 186 -7.77 2.72 30.76
N ALA A 187 -8.89 3.38 31.05
CA ALA A 187 -9.96 3.60 30.06
C ALA A 187 -9.51 4.56 28.95
N VAL A 188 -8.78 5.62 29.29
CA VAL A 188 -8.21 6.56 28.32
C VAL A 188 -7.19 5.83 27.40
N GLU A 189 -6.28 5.04 27.97
CA GLU A 189 -5.30 4.25 27.20
C GLU A 189 -5.97 3.23 26.27
N ALA A 190 -7.01 2.56 26.74
CA ALA A 190 -7.79 1.65 25.91
C ALA A 190 -8.47 2.38 24.73
N LYS A 191 -9.02 3.57 25.01
CA LYS A 191 -9.66 4.41 23.99
C LYS A 191 -8.67 4.91 22.95
N ILE A 192 -7.49 5.37 23.35
CA ILE A 192 -6.42 5.76 22.45
C ILE A 192 -6.01 4.57 21.57
N SER A 193 -5.83 3.39 22.17
CA SER A 193 -5.46 2.17 21.41
C SER A 193 -6.52 1.81 20.36
N GLU A 194 -7.79 1.89 20.72
CA GLU A 194 -8.91 1.66 19.79
C GLU A 194 -8.90 2.67 18.65
N LEU A 195 -8.69 3.97 18.95
CA LEU A 195 -8.67 5.03 17.96
C LEU A 195 -7.49 4.90 16.99
N VAL A 196 -6.29 4.61 17.50
CA VAL A 196 -5.10 4.36 16.70
C VAL A 196 -5.31 3.13 15.81
N GLY A 197 -5.82 2.03 16.37
CA GLY A 197 -6.12 0.82 15.61
C GLY A 197 -7.12 1.06 14.47
N ARG A 198 -8.19 1.84 14.71
CA ARG A 198 -9.16 2.22 13.68
C ARG A 198 -8.54 3.10 12.60
N TYR A 199 -7.69 4.05 12.98
CA TYR A 199 -6.97 4.91 12.04
C TYR A 199 -6.07 4.08 11.12
N MET A 200 -5.27 3.18 11.66
CA MET A 200 -4.40 2.31 10.87
C MET A 200 -5.20 1.41 9.91
N ALA A 201 -6.26 0.78 10.39
CA ALA A 201 -7.13 -0.05 9.55
C ALA A 201 -7.79 0.72 8.41
N SER A 202 -8.16 2.00 8.62
CA SER A 202 -8.73 2.84 7.56
C SER A 202 -7.72 3.21 6.48
N ARG A 203 -6.45 3.34 6.82
CA ARG A 203 -5.36 3.63 5.87
C ARG A 203 -5.02 2.42 5.01
N ASP A 204 -4.99 1.23 5.60
CA ASP A 204 -4.76 -0.02 4.86
C ASP A 204 -5.81 -0.22 3.77
N GLN A 205 -7.07 0.15 4.04
CA GLN A 205 -8.16 0.08 3.05
C GLN A 205 -8.06 1.16 1.95
N ALA A 206 -7.47 2.32 2.25
CA ALA A 206 -7.33 3.41 1.28
C ALA A 206 -6.10 3.24 0.37
N GLY A 207 -5.16 2.39 0.75
CA GLY A 207 -3.94 2.08 -0.01
C GLY A 207 -4.03 0.81 -0.88
N ALA A 208 -5.14 0.06 -0.79
CA ALA A 208 -5.42 -1.14 -1.58
C ALA A 208 -6.26 -0.81 -2.81
#